data_baa8b3f6d1f2d7d16fe3233594238939
#
_entry.id   baa8b3f6d1f2d7d16fe3233594238939
#
_cell.length_a   1.000
_cell.length_b   1.000
_cell.length_c   1.000
_cell.angle_alpha   90.00
_cell.angle_beta   90.00
_cell.angle_gamma   90.00
#
_symmetry.space_group_name_H-M   'P 1'
#
loop_
_entity.id
_entity.type
_entity.pdbx_description
1 polymer ?
#
loop_
_entity_poly.entity_id
_entity_poly.type
_entity_poly.pdbx_seq_one_letter_code
_entity_poly.pdbx_strand_id
1 'polypeptide(L)'
;MTRGVGTQPARSWHIWGQTGVRAGSDPGSVRAVRRVAIIGASGSGKTTLADAMAARLGVPHIEVDAIHHGPNWTEMPTPEFRARMEQVVAADGWVIDSMYQQKLGDLVPLAADTIVWLDLPLHVTMGRLARRTAGCYVRRTELWNGNRETLRGVLWGRDSLFAWAIARHREYRRTLPATFAGPAYRDKDVIRLRSDREVRVWLDRVSPSRAVGAA
;
A
#
# COMPACT_ATOMS: atom_id res chain seq x y z
N MET A 1 -37.30 16.45 26.82
CA MET A 1 -36.11 17.10 26.24
C MET A 1 -35.24 16.02 25.62
N THR A 2 -35.51 15.69 24.38
CA THR A 2 -34.80 14.68 23.58
C THR A 2 -33.74 15.40 22.75
N ARG A 3 -32.45 15.16 23.03
CA ARG A 3 -31.35 15.68 22.23
C ARG A 3 -31.23 14.85 20.95
N GLY A 4 -31.47 15.50 19.84
CA GLY A 4 -31.28 14.91 18.53
C GLY A 4 -29.80 14.52 18.27
N VAL A 5 -29.58 13.27 17.92
CA VAL A 5 -28.29 12.78 17.42
C VAL A 5 -28.18 13.28 15.98
N GLY A 6 -27.38 14.31 15.80
CA GLY A 6 -27.04 14.84 14.49
C GLY A 6 -26.23 13.82 13.70
N THR A 7 -26.83 13.23 12.68
CA THR A 7 -26.14 12.46 11.65
C THR A 7 -25.25 13.39 10.84
N GLN A 8 -23.94 13.35 11.09
CA GLN A 8 -22.99 14.04 10.22
C GLN A 8 -22.91 13.33 8.88
N PRO A 9 -22.88 14.06 7.75
CA PRO A 9 -22.80 13.48 6.43
C PRO A 9 -21.47 12.74 6.24
N ALA A 10 -21.55 11.56 5.62
CA ALA A 10 -20.40 10.76 5.22
C ALA A 10 -19.43 11.62 4.41
N ARG A 11 -18.19 11.78 4.89
CA ARG A 11 -17.16 12.55 4.18
C ARG A 11 -16.85 11.85 2.87
N SER A 12 -17.00 12.59 1.78
CA SER A 12 -16.72 12.14 0.42
C SER A 12 -15.26 11.75 0.26
N TRP A 13 -15.04 10.53 -0.21
CA TRP A 13 -13.74 10.06 -0.67
C TRP A 13 -13.23 10.99 -1.75
N HIS A 14 -12.06 11.57 -1.57
CA HIS A 14 -11.47 12.40 -2.61
C HIS A 14 -11.04 11.51 -3.78
N ILE A 15 -11.93 11.41 -4.76
CA ILE A 15 -11.61 10.90 -6.09
C ILE A 15 -10.77 12.01 -6.73
N TRP A 16 -9.49 11.77 -6.93
CA TRP A 16 -8.67 12.60 -7.79
C TRP A 16 -9.19 12.53 -9.23
N GLY A 17 -10.12 13.40 -9.57
CA GLY A 17 -10.77 13.50 -10.87
C GLY A 17 -11.44 14.84 -11.09
N GLN A 18 -11.53 15.70 -10.07
CA GLN A 18 -11.95 17.09 -10.21
C GLN A 18 -11.18 17.96 -9.23
N THR A 19 -10.51 18.95 -9.75
CA THR A 19 -9.83 20.07 -9.12
C THR A 19 -10.48 20.50 -7.79
N GLY A 20 -9.81 20.14 -6.68
CA GLY A 20 -10.22 20.55 -5.36
C GLY A 20 -9.07 20.48 -4.40
N VAL A 21 -8.23 21.52 -4.37
CA VAL A 21 -7.41 21.87 -3.22
C VAL A 21 -8.34 22.00 -2.04
N ARG A 22 -8.13 21.28 -0.94
CA ARG A 22 -8.85 21.51 0.32
C ARG A 22 -8.79 23.00 0.67
N ALA A 23 -9.91 23.70 0.56
CA ALA A 23 -10.08 24.97 1.25
C ALA A 23 -10.16 24.65 2.74
N GLY A 24 -9.12 24.97 3.50
CA GLY A 24 -9.15 24.87 4.96
C GLY A 24 -7.89 24.37 5.66
N SER A 25 -6.75 24.28 4.98
CA SER A 25 -5.45 24.18 5.64
C SER A 25 -4.60 25.39 5.22
N ASP A 26 -4.05 26.06 6.22
CA ASP A 26 -3.09 27.16 6.12
C ASP A 26 -2.06 26.84 5.01
N PRO A 27 -1.83 27.72 4.02
CA PRO A 27 -0.87 27.48 2.93
C PRO A 27 0.58 27.30 3.40
N GLY A 28 0.86 27.37 4.71
CA GLY A 28 2.17 27.17 5.33
C GLY A 28 2.48 25.75 5.84
N SER A 29 1.53 24.81 5.87
CA SER A 29 1.74 23.45 6.41
C SER A 29 1.57 22.40 5.32
N VAL A 30 2.50 22.34 4.38
CA VAL A 30 2.68 21.11 3.57
C VAL A 30 3.32 20.09 4.52
N ARG A 31 2.51 19.20 5.08
CA ARG A 31 3.01 18.09 5.88
C ARG A 31 3.96 17.28 5.00
N ALA A 32 5.23 17.22 5.39
CA ALA A 32 6.23 16.50 4.64
C ALA A 32 5.86 15.02 4.56
N VAL A 33 5.57 14.51 3.37
CA VAL A 33 5.33 13.08 3.13
C VAL A 33 6.64 12.34 3.36
N ARG A 34 6.72 11.49 4.36
CA ARG A 34 7.92 10.70 4.68
C ARG A 34 7.63 9.22 4.94
N ARG A 35 6.42 8.89 5.42
CA ARG A 35 6.00 7.53 5.76
C ARG A 35 4.82 7.14 4.89
N VAL A 36 5.08 6.35 3.85
CA VAL A 36 4.08 5.98 2.86
C VAL A 36 3.77 4.49 2.94
N ALA A 37 2.51 4.14 3.18
CA ALA A 37 2.03 2.77 3.11
C ALA A 37 1.26 2.55 1.79
N ILE A 38 1.66 1.56 1.00
CA ILE A 38 1.02 1.23 -0.28
C ILE A 38 0.26 -0.07 -0.14
N ILE A 39 -1.03 -0.04 -0.47
CA ILE A 39 -1.91 -1.22 -0.46
C ILE A 39 -2.49 -1.48 -1.85
N GLY A 40 -2.69 -2.75 -2.18
CA GLY A 40 -3.30 -3.19 -3.44
C GLY A 40 -3.14 -4.69 -3.63
N ALA A 41 -3.94 -5.26 -4.52
CA ALA A 41 -3.86 -6.68 -4.86
C ALA A 41 -2.53 -7.02 -5.56
N SER A 42 -2.18 -8.32 -5.62
CA SER A 42 -1.03 -8.78 -6.43
C SER A 42 -1.20 -8.35 -7.88
N GLY A 43 -0.11 -7.88 -8.50
CA GLY A 43 -0.15 -7.34 -9.86
C GLY A 43 -0.63 -5.89 -9.98
N SER A 44 -1.00 -5.20 -8.89
CA SER A 44 -1.38 -3.79 -8.94
C SER A 44 -0.21 -2.83 -9.18
N GLY A 45 1.05 -3.27 -9.01
CA GLY A 45 2.24 -2.43 -9.19
C GLY A 45 2.73 -1.74 -7.92
N LYS A 46 2.41 -2.27 -6.73
CA LYS A 46 2.85 -1.73 -5.43
C LYS A 46 4.37 -1.51 -5.36
N THR A 47 5.14 -2.55 -5.64
CA THR A 47 6.61 -2.52 -5.57
C THR A 47 7.18 -1.47 -6.52
N THR A 48 6.70 -1.41 -7.78
CA THR A 48 7.13 -0.40 -8.74
C THR A 48 6.83 1.02 -8.28
N LEU A 49 5.65 1.25 -7.67
CA LEU A 49 5.30 2.55 -7.11
C LEU A 49 6.15 2.85 -5.87
N ALA A 50 6.39 1.85 -5.02
CA ALA A 50 7.20 1.99 -3.82
C ALA A 50 8.65 2.38 -4.13
N ASP A 51 9.27 1.74 -5.12
CA ASP A 51 10.60 2.10 -5.62
C ASP A 51 10.67 3.55 -6.10
N ALA A 52 9.71 3.94 -6.96
CA ALA A 52 9.65 5.29 -7.49
C ALA A 52 9.42 6.35 -6.40
N MET A 53 8.59 6.03 -5.40
CA MET A 53 8.32 6.91 -4.25
C MET A 53 9.54 7.02 -3.33
N ALA A 54 10.16 5.88 -2.99
CA ALA A 54 11.33 5.83 -2.13
C ALA A 54 12.49 6.66 -2.71
N ALA A 55 12.76 6.49 -4.01
CA ALA A 55 13.77 7.28 -4.73
C ALA A 55 13.43 8.78 -4.71
N ARG A 56 12.16 9.16 -4.90
CA ARG A 56 11.73 10.56 -4.93
C ARG A 56 11.75 11.24 -3.57
N LEU A 57 11.42 10.49 -2.51
CA LEU A 57 11.40 11.00 -1.13
C LEU A 57 12.76 10.91 -0.42
N GLY A 58 13.72 10.17 -0.97
CA GLY A 58 15.01 9.91 -0.34
C GLY A 58 14.89 9.07 0.93
N VAL A 59 13.96 8.11 0.95
CA VAL A 59 13.71 7.19 2.07
C VAL A 59 13.81 5.74 1.59
N PRO A 60 14.07 4.76 2.49
CA PRO A 60 14.13 3.36 2.09
C PRO A 60 12.77 2.83 1.63
N HIS A 61 12.78 1.97 0.60
CA HIS A 61 11.69 1.08 0.28
C HIS A 61 11.81 -0.20 1.11
N ILE A 62 10.76 -0.59 1.79
CA ILE A 62 10.67 -1.78 2.64
C ILE A 62 9.71 -2.78 2.00
N GLU A 63 10.26 -3.84 1.43
CA GLU A 63 9.50 -4.97 0.93
C GLU A 63 9.14 -5.90 2.10
N VAL A 64 7.88 -5.86 2.54
CA VAL A 64 7.43 -6.65 3.70
C VAL A 64 7.50 -8.14 3.42
N ASP A 65 7.30 -8.55 2.16
CA ASP A 65 7.42 -9.94 1.74
C ASP A 65 8.85 -10.49 1.96
N ALA A 66 9.88 -9.66 1.76
CA ALA A 66 11.28 -10.03 2.02
C ALA A 66 11.58 -10.24 3.51
N ILE A 67 10.88 -9.53 4.39
CA ILE A 67 11.00 -9.71 5.85
C ILE A 67 10.23 -10.94 6.31
N HIS A 68 9.03 -11.16 5.74
CA HIS A 68 8.12 -12.19 6.21
C HIS A 68 8.49 -13.59 5.73
N HIS A 69 8.99 -13.73 4.50
CA HIS A 69 9.32 -15.01 3.89
C HIS A 69 10.81 -15.32 3.95
N GLY A 70 11.19 -16.30 4.78
CA GLY A 70 12.53 -16.90 4.80
C GLY A 70 12.72 -17.89 3.63
N PRO A 71 13.87 -18.61 3.59
CA PRO A 71 14.15 -19.65 2.61
C PRO A 71 13.04 -20.71 2.58
N ASN A 72 12.75 -21.27 1.39
CA ASN A 72 11.69 -22.27 1.16
C ASN A 72 10.30 -21.78 1.58
N TRP A 73 10.01 -20.48 1.42
CA TRP A 73 8.74 -19.85 1.80
C TRP A 73 8.38 -20.01 3.28
N THR A 74 9.39 -20.22 4.15
CA THR A 74 9.15 -20.31 5.59
C THR A 74 8.64 -18.95 6.09
N GLU A 75 7.48 -18.95 6.72
CA GLU A 75 6.93 -17.71 7.27
C GLU A 75 7.57 -17.41 8.64
N MET A 76 7.94 -16.14 8.84
CA MET A 76 8.38 -15.67 10.15
C MET A 76 7.22 -15.76 11.17
N PRO A 77 7.47 -16.27 12.39
CA PRO A 77 6.44 -16.30 13.45
C PRO A 77 5.85 -14.92 13.69
N THR A 78 4.53 -14.85 13.85
CA THR A 78 3.80 -13.56 13.96
C THR A 78 4.35 -12.63 15.04
N PRO A 79 4.73 -13.08 16.26
CA PRO A 79 5.31 -12.19 17.27
C PRO A 79 6.64 -11.56 16.85
N GLU A 80 7.52 -12.37 16.24
CA GLU A 80 8.82 -11.92 15.74
C GLU A 80 8.66 -10.95 14.56
N PHE A 81 7.78 -11.29 13.60
CA PHE A 81 7.44 -10.45 12.47
C PHE A 81 6.89 -9.10 12.93
N ARG A 82 5.99 -9.10 13.93
CA ARG A 82 5.45 -7.88 14.50
C ARG A 82 6.54 -7.02 15.15
N ALA A 83 7.38 -7.61 16.00
CA ALA A 83 8.48 -6.91 16.65
C ALA A 83 9.44 -6.28 15.63
N ARG A 84 9.75 -7.00 14.54
CA ARG A 84 10.58 -6.49 13.46
C ARG A 84 9.91 -5.31 12.75
N MET A 85 8.63 -5.40 12.46
CA MET A 85 7.89 -4.32 11.79
C MET A 85 7.69 -3.10 12.71
N GLU A 86 7.58 -3.27 14.02
CA GLU A 86 7.55 -2.15 14.98
C GLU A 86 8.84 -1.32 14.91
N GLN A 87 9.99 -1.99 14.76
CA GLN A 87 11.27 -1.29 14.55
C GLN A 87 11.32 -0.55 13.22
N VAL A 88 10.79 -1.17 12.15
CA VAL A 88 10.74 -0.56 10.81
C VAL A 88 9.87 0.70 10.81
N VAL A 89 8.67 0.64 11.36
CA VAL A 89 7.74 1.79 11.34
C VAL A 89 8.14 2.91 12.29
N ALA A 90 9.02 2.65 13.26
CA ALA A 90 9.57 3.65 14.15
C ALA A 90 10.55 4.62 13.45
N ALA A 91 11.08 4.26 12.28
CA ALA A 91 11.99 5.13 11.52
C ALA A 91 11.30 6.40 11.02
N ASP A 92 12.09 7.45 10.79
CA ASP A 92 11.58 8.79 10.40
C ASP A 92 10.99 8.83 9.00
N GLY A 93 11.34 7.91 8.12
CA GLY A 93 10.81 7.86 6.76
C GLY A 93 10.98 6.48 6.14
N TRP A 94 9.98 6.09 5.38
CA TRP A 94 9.93 4.81 4.66
C TRP A 94 8.80 4.77 3.64
N VAL A 95 8.93 3.88 2.66
CA VAL A 95 7.84 3.45 1.79
C VAL A 95 7.66 1.96 1.98
N ILE A 96 6.49 1.53 2.44
CA ILE A 96 6.15 0.12 2.68
C ILE A 96 5.13 -0.34 1.64
N ASP A 97 5.42 -1.45 0.94
CA ASP A 97 4.60 -1.95 -0.18
C ASP A 97 3.66 -3.10 0.16
N SER A 98 3.33 -3.30 1.40
CA SER A 98 2.32 -4.26 1.89
C SER A 98 1.98 -3.98 3.35
N MET A 99 0.74 -4.28 3.76
CA MET A 99 0.32 -3.97 5.13
C MET A 99 0.19 -5.19 6.03
N TYR A 100 0.06 -6.40 5.46
CA TYR A 100 -0.11 -7.65 6.23
C TYR A 100 -1.12 -7.55 7.38
N GLN A 101 -2.28 -6.92 7.14
CA GLN A 101 -3.26 -6.57 8.18
C GLN A 101 -3.69 -7.76 9.04
N GLN A 102 -3.75 -8.98 8.48
CA GLN A 102 -4.13 -10.18 9.24
C GLN A 102 -3.13 -10.53 10.35
N LYS A 103 -1.83 -10.17 10.18
CA LYS A 103 -0.75 -10.47 11.15
C LYS A 103 -0.34 -9.25 11.94
N LEU A 104 -0.34 -8.07 11.32
CA LEU A 104 0.15 -6.82 11.90
C LEU A 104 -0.99 -5.90 12.38
N GLY A 105 -2.26 -6.20 12.02
CA GLY A 105 -3.37 -5.27 12.27
C GLY A 105 -3.12 -3.94 11.57
N ASP A 106 -3.35 -2.86 12.29
CA ASP A 106 -3.22 -1.50 11.78
C ASP A 106 -1.84 -0.87 12.04
N LEU A 107 -0.82 -1.66 12.41
CA LEU A 107 0.52 -1.17 12.74
C LEU A 107 1.10 -0.27 11.64
N VAL A 108 1.14 -0.77 10.41
CA VAL A 108 1.71 -0.04 9.27
C VAL A 108 0.86 1.17 8.88
N PRO A 109 -0.46 1.04 8.63
CA PRO A 109 -1.25 2.19 8.20
C PRO A 109 -1.41 3.27 9.26
N LEU A 110 -1.38 2.95 10.56
CA LEU A 110 -1.41 3.96 11.61
C LEU A 110 -0.08 4.71 11.77
N ALA A 111 1.04 4.07 11.46
CA ALA A 111 2.35 4.72 11.47
C ALA A 111 2.61 5.61 10.23
N ALA A 112 1.88 5.39 9.13
CA ALA A 112 2.00 6.17 7.91
C ALA A 112 1.43 7.59 8.07
N ASP A 113 1.99 8.56 7.37
CA ASP A 113 1.36 9.87 7.13
C ASP A 113 0.47 9.82 5.86
N THR A 114 0.84 9.00 4.90
CA THR A 114 0.14 8.84 3.63
C THR A 114 -0.12 7.37 3.33
N ILE A 115 -1.36 7.03 2.97
CA ILE A 115 -1.77 5.69 2.56
C ILE A 115 -2.20 5.74 1.11
N VAL A 116 -1.57 4.94 0.25
CA VAL A 116 -1.87 4.87 -1.17
C VAL A 116 -2.53 3.54 -1.51
N TRP A 117 -3.77 3.58 -1.92
CA TRP A 117 -4.51 2.40 -2.35
C TRP A 117 -4.55 2.30 -3.87
N LEU A 118 -3.85 1.30 -4.43
CA LEU A 118 -3.89 0.93 -5.83
C LEU A 118 -5.13 0.06 -6.11
N ASP A 119 -6.22 0.70 -6.53
CA ASP A 119 -7.50 0.07 -6.86
C ASP A 119 -7.69 -0.05 -8.38
N LEU A 120 -6.68 -0.57 -9.06
CA LEU A 120 -6.74 -0.77 -10.51
C LEU A 120 -7.82 -1.79 -10.89
N PRO A 121 -8.38 -1.72 -12.13
CA PRO A 121 -9.33 -2.72 -12.61
C PRO A 121 -8.76 -4.15 -12.54
N LEU A 122 -9.62 -5.12 -12.19
CA LEU A 122 -9.19 -6.51 -11.98
C LEU A 122 -8.47 -7.10 -13.21
N HIS A 123 -8.95 -6.82 -14.42
CA HIS A 123 -8.33 -7.32 -15.65
C HIS A 123 -6.89 -6.78 -15.85
N VAL A 124 -6.63 -5.55 -15.42
CA VAL A 124 -5.30 -4.95 -15.48
C VAL A 124 -4.36 -5.65 -14.51
N THR A 125 -4.79 -5.82 -13.26
CA THR A 125 -3.98 -6.48 -12.22
C THR A 125 -3.71 -7.94 -12.56
N MET A 126 -4.72 -8.67 -13.07
CA MET A 126 -4.58 -10.06 -13.50
C MET A 126 -3.67 -10.20 -14.71
N GLY A 127 -3.79 -9.33 -15.71
CA GLY A 127 -2.91 -9.34 -16.89
C GLY A 127 -1.44 -9.06 -16.53
N ARG A 128 -1.19 -8.19 -15.55
CA ARG A 128 0.16 -7.93 -15.02
C ARG A 128 0.70 -9.09 -14.23
N LEU A 129 -0.15 -9.68 -13.36
CA LEU A 129 0.22 -10.85 -12.58
C LEU A 129 0.59 -12.01 -13.50
N ALA A 130 -0.22 -12.31 -14.52
CA ALA A 130 0.05 -13.34 -15.50
C ALA A 130 1.38 -13.12 -16.26
N ARG A 131 1.62 -11.89 -16.73
CA ARG A 131 2.88 -11.52 -17.40
C ARG A 131 4.09 -11.68 -16.49
N ARG A 132 3.99 -11.19 -15.22
CA ARG A 132 5.06 -11.34 -14.23
C ARG A 132 5.37 -12.81 -13.99
N THR A 133 4.36 -13.62 -13.71
CA THR A 133 4.51 -15.05 -13.45
C THR A 133 5.12 -15.79 -14.63
N ALA A 134 4.63 -15.53 -15.85
CA ALA A 134 5.22 -16.12 -17.07
C ALA A 134 6.69 -15.71 -17.23
N GLY A 135 7.02 -14.43 -16.99
CA GLY A 135 8.38 -13.92 -17.02
C GLY A 135 9.29 -14.57 -15.98
N CYS A 136 8.84 -14.69 -14.74
CA CYS A 136 9.59 -15.36 -13.66
C CYS A 136 9.84 -16.84 -13.98
N TYR A 137 8.85 -17.53 -14.54
CA TYR A 137 8.99 -18.93 -14.94
C TYR A 137 10.01 -19.11 -16.07
N VAL A 138 9.90 -18.33 -17.15
CA VAL A 138 10.81 -18.40 -18.30
C VAL A 138 12.24 -18.06 -17.92
N ARG A 139 12.42 -17.03 -17.10
CA ARG A 139 13.75 -16.54 -16.69
C ARG A 139 14.29 -17.26 -15.46
N ARG A 140 13.53 -18.18 -14.85
CA ARG A 140 13.86 -18.85 -13.57
C ARG A 140 14.29 -17.87 -12.48
N THR A 141 13.63 -16.71 -12.44
CA THR A 141 13.95 -15.62 -11.51
C THR A 141 13.75 -16.09 -10.08
N GLU A 142 14.76 -15.85 -9.26
CA GLU A 142 14.65 -16.02 -7.80
C GLU A 142 13.93 -14.82 -7.21
N LEU A 143 13.04 -15.08 -6.27
CA LEU A 143 12.38 -14.10 -5.44
C LEU A 143 13.14 -13.96 -4.10
N TRP A 144 12.52 -13.32 -3.12
CA TRP A 144 13.14 -13.10 -1.82
C TRP A 144 13.74 -14.38 -1.22
N ASN A 145 14.95 -14.28 -0.68
CA ASN A 145 15.66 -15.34 0.05
C ASN A 145 15.83 -16.65 -0.75
N GLY A 146 16.04 -16.55 -2.07
CA GLY A 146 16.26 -17.71 -2.93
C GLY A 146 14.99 -18.49 -3.30
N ASN A 147 13.82 -18.00 -2.94
CA ASN A 147 12.54 -18.65 -3.26
C ASN A 147 12.22 -18.56 -4.76
N ARG A 148 11.52 -19.57 -5.26
CA ARG A 148 11.04 -19.61 -6.67
C ARG A 148 9.56 -19.91 -6.68
N GLU A 149 8.81 -19.19 -7.52
CA GLU A 149 7.41 -19.53 -7.78
C GLU A 149 7.31 -20.87 -8.53
N THR A 150 6.45 -21.78 -8.06
CA THR A 150 6.14 -23.01 -8.77
C THR A 150 4.84 -22.83 -9.54
N LEU A 151 4.79 -23.34 -10.79
CA LEU A 151 3.57 -23.26 -11.63
C LEU A 151 2.34 -23.83 -10.93
N ARG A 152 2.52 -24.90 -10.14
CA ARG A 152 1.42 -25.55 -9.42
C ARG A 152 0.81 -24.65 -8.36
N GLY A 153 1.64 -23.92 -7.58
CA GLY A 153 1.18 -22.97 -6.56
C GLY A 153 0.59 -21.70 -7.17
N VAL A 154 1.00 -21.36 -8.39
CA VAL A 154 0.51 -20.16 -9.08
C VAL A 154 -0.82 -20.39 -9.77
N LEU A 155 -1.00 -21.53 -10.47
CA LEU A 155 -2.13 -21.73 -11.39
C LEU A 155 -3.24 -22.64 -10.84
N TRP A 156 -2.95 -23.56 -9.90
CA TRP A 156 -3.88 -24.62 -9.56
C TRP A 156 -4.33 -24.58 -8.09
N GLY A 157 -5.67 -24.77 -7.91
CA GLY A 157 -6.28 -24.90 -6.58
C GLY A 157 -6.90 -23.61 -6.03
N ARG A 158 -7.62 -23.76 -4.90
CA ARG A 158 -8.23 -22.63 -4.16
C ARG A 158 -7.19 -21.68 -3.59
N ASP A 159 -5.97 -22.18 -3.37
CA ASP A 159 -4.84 -21.44 -2.83
C ASP A 159 -3.92 -20.88 -3.93
N SER A 160 -4.37 -20.90 -5.20
CA SER A 160 -3.59 -20.34 -6.29
C SER A 160 -3.41 -18.82 -6.09
N LEU A 161 -2.24 -18.32 -6.49
CA LEU A 161 -1.93 -16.88 -6.43
C LEU A 161 -3.00 -16.03 -7.12
N PHE A 162 -3.58 -16.52 -8.23
CA PHE A 162 -4.65 -15.83 -8.95
C PHE A 162 -5.96 -15.78 -8.16
N ALA A 163 -6.38 -16.92 -7.58
CA ALA A 163 -7.60 -16.97 -6.76
C ALA A 163 -7.46 -16.06 -5.53
N TRP A 164 -6.30 -16.10 -4.88
CA TRP A 164 -5.98 -15.23 -3.76
C TRP A 164 -6.00 -13.74 -4.17
N ALA A 165 -5.39 -13.38 -5.28
CA ALA A 165 -5.35 -12.01 -5.76
C ALA A 165 -6.75 -11.46 -6.10
N ILE A 166 -7.62 -12.30 -6.71
CA ILE A 166 -9.02 -11.94 -6.99
C ILE A 166 -9.81 -11.75 -5.67
N ALA A 167 -9.66 -12.68 -4.73
CA ALA A 167 -10.33 -12.60 -3.43
C ALA A 167 -9.91 -11.32 -2.69
N ARG A 168 -8.60 -11.04 -2.64
CA ARG A 168 -8.04 -9.85 -2.00
C ARG A 168 -8.48 -8.56 -2.68
N HIS A 169 -8.54 -8.51 -4.01
CA HIS A 169 -9.04 -7.36 -4.75
C HIS A 169 -10.50 -7.02 -4.39
N ARG A 170 -11.37 -8.06 -4.30
CA ARG A 170 -12.78 -7.89 -3.92
C ARG A 170 -12.93 -7.47 -2.47
N GLU A 171 -12.16 -8.08 -1.58
CA GLU A 171 -12.15 -7.76 -0.15
C GLU A 171 -11.76 -6.30 0.07
N TYR A 172 -10.67 -5.83 -0.52
CA TYR A 172 -10.21 -4.46 -0.39
C TYR A 172 -11.28 -3.45 -0.83
N ARG A 173 -11.93 -3.69 -1.96
CA ARG A 173 -13.01 -2.81 -2.44
C ARG A 173 -14.21 -2.76 -1.50
N ARG A 174 -14.47 -3.83 -0.78
CA ARG A 174 -15.57 -3.94 0.17
C ARG A 174 -15.22 -3.33 1.54
N THR A 175 -13.99 -3.54 2.02
CA THR A 175 -13.61 -3.22 3.41
C THR A 175 -12.87 -1.90 3.56
N LEU A 176 -11.88 -1.60 2.71
CA LEU A 176 -11.01 -0.43 2.88
C LEU A 176 -11.76 0.90 2.90
N PRO A 177 -12.84 1.12 2.12
CA PRO A 177 -13.59 2.36 2.21
C PRO A 177 -14.10 2.66 3.63
N ALA A 178 -14.70 1.69 4.29
CA ALA A 178 -15.19 1.84 5.65
C ALA A 178 -14.04 1.95 6.66
N THR A 179 -12.99 1.15 6.50
CA THR A 179 -11.80 1.17 7.37
C THR A 179 -11.16 2.56 7.38
N PHE A 180 -10.85 3.12 6.21
CA PHE A 180 -10.16 4.41 6.13
C PHE A 180 -11.07 5.63 6.37
N ALA A 181 -12.39 5.45 6.40
CA ALA A 181 -13.33 6.47 6.90
C ALA A 181 -13.35 6.54 8.43
N GLY A 182 -12.80 5.56 9.11
CA GLY A 182 -12.77 5.46 10.56
C GLY A 182 -11.99 6.60 11.24
N PRO A 183 -12.26 6.84 12.53
CA PRO A 183 -11.66 7.95 13.28
C PRO A 183 -10.14 7.87 13.39
N ALA A 184 -9.57 6.65 13.40
CA ALA A 184 -8.13 6.42 13.49
C ALA A 184 -7.32 6.92 12.27
N TYR A 185 -8.01 7.19 11.15
CA TYR A 185 -7.39 7.62 9.89
C TYR A 185 -7.69 9.08 9.52
N ARG A 186 -8.31 9.86 10.42
CA ARG A 186 -8.73 11.25 10.14
C ARG A 186 -7.57 12.17 9.77
N ASP A 187 -6.41 11.94 10.38
CA ASP A 187 -5.20 12.74 10.19
C ASP A 187 -4.27 12.15 9.12
N LYS A 188 -4.71 11.11 8.40
CA LYS A 188 -3.95 10.47 7.35
C LYS A 188 -4.41 10.94 5.97
N ASP A 189 -3.45 11.10 5.05
CA ASP A 189 -3.78 11.30 3.65
C ASP A 189 -4.03 9.96 2.98
N VAL A 190 -5.31 9.65 2.71
CA VAL A 190 -5.70 8.40 2.04
C VAL A 190 -6.00 8.68 0.58
N ILE A 191 -5.18 8.10 -0.30
CA ILE A 191 -5.21 8.34 -1.74
C ILE A 191 -5.57 7.03 -2.45
N ARG A 192 -6.67 7.03 -3.19
CA ARG A 192 -7.14 5.90 -3.99
C ARG A 192 -6.86 6.16 -5.47
N LEU A 193 -6.06 5.31 -6.10
CA LEU A 193 -5.66 5.42 -7.50
C LEU A 193 -6.25 4.26 -8.30
N ARG A 194 -7.02 4.57 -9.33
CA ARG A 194 -7.83 3.61 -10.11
C ARG A 194 -7.28 3.32 -11.50
N SER A 195 -6.29 4.08 -11.94
CA SER A 195 -5.68 3.93 -13.27
C SER A 195 -4.19 4.26 -13.25
N ASP A 196 -3.44 3.74 -14.22
CA ASP A 196 -2.03 4.07 -14.40
C ASP A 196 -1.79 5.56 -14.65
N ARG A 197 -2.77 6.21 -15.29
CA ARG A 197 -2.71 7.66 -15.48
C ARG A 197 -2.78 8.38 -14.15
N GLU A 198 -3.69 8.00 -13.26
CA GLU A 198 -3.79 8.58 -11.93
C GLU A 198 -2.52 8.34 -11.11
N VAL A 199 -1.94 7.12 -11.19
CA VAL A 199 -0.66 6.80 -10.53
C VAL A 199 0.45 7.73 -11.00
N ARG A 200 0.63 7.90 -12.30
CA ARG A 200 1.65 8.81 -12.86
C ARG A 200 1.42 10.26 -12.43
N VAL A 201 0.20 10.78 -12.63
CA VAL A 201 -0.13 12.16 -12.29
C VAL A 201 0.06 12.44 -10.80
N TRP A 202 -0.31 11.49 -9.94
CA TRP A 202 -0.10 11.63 -8.50
C TRP A 202 1.39 11.60 -8.15
N LEU A 203 2.14 10.61 -8.68
CA LEU A 203 3.57 10.48 -8.44
C LEU A 203 4.33 11.76 -8.86
N ASP A 204 3.97 12.37 -9.98
CA ASP A 204 4.62 13.60 -10.46
C ASP A 204 4.40 14.81 -9.54
N ARG A 205 3.36 14.79 -8.73
CA ARG A 205 3.04 15.85 -7.75
C ARG A 205 3.70 15.64 -6.39
N VAL A 206 4.17 14.44 -6.11
CA VAL A 206 4.90 14.16 -4.87
C VAL A 206 6.26 14.82 -4.97
N SER A 207 6.44 15.87 -4.19
CA SER A 207 7.72 16.57 -4.08
C SER A 207 8.52 15.99 -2.91
N PRO A 208 9.86 15.87 -3.03
CA PRO A 208 10.69 15.54 -1.88
C PRO A 208 10.45 16.58 -0.79
N SER A 209 10.28 16.11 0.45
CA SER A 209 10.29 17.01 1.59
C SER A 209 11.58 17.80 1.56
N ARG A 210 11.51 19.14 1.47
CA ARG A 210 12.69 19.96 1.69
C ARG A 210 13.23 19.60 3.08
N ALA A 211 14.44 19.08 3.13
CA ALA A 211 15.16 18.90 4.38
C ALA A 211 15.09 20.24 5.11
N VAL A 212 14.45 20.26 6.29
CA VAL A 212 14.56 21.40 7.21
C VAL A 212 16.04 21.50 7.51
N GLY A 213 16.66 22.60 7.07
CA GLY A 213 18.07 22.78 7.05
C GLY A 213 18.72 22.44 8.38
N ALA A 214 19.81 21.71 8.28
CA ALA A 214 20.83 21.74 9.30
C ALA A 214 21.36 23.18 9.36
N ALA A 215 21.01 23.86 10.42
CA ALA A 215 21.69 25.07 10.89
C ALA A 215 22.60 24.68 12.04
#